data_4ac28b9866a0ec7e10f94cf7cb8c57cd
#
_entry.id   4ac28b9866a0ec7e10f94cf7cb8c57cd
#
_cell.length_a   1.000
_cell.length_b   1.000
_cell.length_c   1.000
_cell.angle_alpha   90.00
_cell.angle_beta   90.00
_cell.angle_gamma   90.00
#
_symmetry.space_group_name_H-M   'P 1'
#
loop_
_entity.id
_entity.type
_entity.pdbx_description
1 polymer ?
#
loop_
_entity_poly.entity_id
_entity_poly.type
_entity_poly.pdbx_seq_one_letter_code
_entity_poly.pdbx_strand_id
1 'polypeptide(L)'
;MNHACDLLVIGAGPAGLAAAATAAKLGVKVTLLDEQAAPGGQIHRAIEARTIKPGVALEDEERGAALVREFRNCGVHYLPGTQAWQLEPDLRVYVSDGDKAACIQAQRVIIATGAMERAVPFAGWTLPGVMTVGAAQIRLKTATWIPPANTWLAGNGPLLWLYAAQLIEAGGGIRSEEHTSELQS
;
A
#
# COMPACT_ATOMS: atom_id res chain seq x y z
N MET A 1 16.94 -19.27 -9.63
CA MET A 1 15.95 -20.17 -10.28
C MET A 1 15.21 -19.37 -11.34
N ASN A 2 15.14 -19.86 -12.57
CA ASN A 2 14.33 -19.20 -13.59
C ASN A 2 12.89 -19.69 -13.45
N HIS A 3 11.97 -18.79 -13.16
CA HIS A 3 10.53 -19.06 -13.07
C HIS A 3 9.84 -18.46 -14.30
N ALA A 4 8.85 -19.16 -14.86
CA ALA A 4 8.08 -18.66 -15.99
C ALA A 4 6.59 -18.58 -15.65
N CYS A 5 5.92 -17.49 -16.08
CA CYS A 5 4.49 -17.29 -15.88
C CYS A 5 3.86 -16.59 -17.09
N ASP A 6 2.54 -16.73 -17.23
CA ASP A 6 1.81 -16.02 -18.29
C ASP A 6 1.64 -14.55 -17.94
N LEU A 7 1.40 -14.25 -16.65
CA LEU A 7 1.25 -12.91 -16.13
C LEU A 7 2.06 -12.75 -14.85
N LEU A 8 2.93 -11.74 -14.83
CA LEU A 8 3.59 -11.24 -13.63
C LEU A 8 2.91 -9.95 -13.19
N VAL A 9 2.50 -9.89 -11.93
CA VAL A 9 1.97 -8.68 -11.28
C VAL A 9 2.98 -8.20 -10.24
N ILE A 10 3.40 -6.95 -10.34
CA ILE A 10 4.35 -6.30 -9.42
C ILE A 10 3.57 -5.37 -8.49
N GLY A 11 3.49 -5.73 -7.22
CA GLY A 11 2.78 -5.01 -6.17
C GLY A 11 1.48 -5.70 -5.74
N ALA A 12 1.36 -6.02 -4.45
CA ALA A 12 0.19 -6.63 -3.81
C ALA A 12 -0.72 -5.60 -3.11
N GLY A 13 -0.79 -4.39 -3.65
CA GLY A 13 -1.82 -3.42 -3.29
C GLY A 13 -3.19 -3.78 -3.90
N PRO A 14 -4.25 -3.01 -3.65
CA PRO A 14 -5.60 -3.32 -4.12
C PRO A 14 -5.68 -3.59 -5.63
N ALA A 15 -4.98 -2.80 -6.44
CA ALA A 15 -4.98 -2.95 -7.89
C ALA A 15 -4.32 -4.26 -8.33
N GLY A 16 -3.15 -4.60 -7.75
CA GLY A 16 -2.44 -5.84 -8.07
C GLY A 16 -3.18 -7.08 -7.62
N LEU A 17 -3.78 -7.05 -6.42
CA LEU A 17 -4.60 -8.14 -5.91
C LEU A 17 -5.82 -8.41 -6.81
N ALA A 18 -6.55 -7.36 -7.20
CA ALA A 18 -7.71 -7.47 -8.07
C ALA A 18 -7.32 -8.01 -9.45
N ALA A 19 -6.24 -7.48 -10.04
CA ALA A 19 -5.73 -7.95 -11.34
C ALA A 19 -5.32 -9.41 -11.30
N ALA A 20 -4.54 -9.82 -10.27
CA ALA A 20 -4.07 -11.18 -10.11
C ALA A 20 -5.22 -12.18 -9.88
N ALA A 21 -6.16 -11.84 -8.99
CA ALA A 21 -7.31 -12.70 -8.71
C ALA A 21 -8.21 -12.87 -9.94
N THR A 22 -8.47 -11.78 -10.67
CA THR A 22 -9.27 -11.81 -11.89
C THR A 22 -8.62 -12.67 -12.96
N ALA A 23 -7.33 -12.48 -13.21
CA ALA A 23 -6.61 -13.24 -14.22
C ALA A 23 -6.54 -14.75 -13.86
N ALA A 24 -6.30 -15.08 -12.59
CA ALA A 24 -6.26 -16.45 -12.12
C ALA A 24 -7.60 -17.18 -12.30
N LYS A 25 -8.73 -16.50 -12.02
CA LYS A 25 -10.08 -17.03 -12.26
C LYS A 25 -10.36 -17.34 -13.72
N LEU A 26 -9.68 -16.67 -14.64
CA LEU A 26 -9.74 -16.90 -16.08
C LEU A 26 -8.74 -18.00 -16.56
N GLY A 27 -8.10 -18.69 -15.63
CA GLY A 27 -7.15 -19.77 -15.92
C GLY A 27 -5.75 -19.32 -16.33
N VAL A 28 -5.41 -18.04 -16.16
CA VAL A 28 -4.06 -17.52 -16.44
C VAL A 28 -3.12 -17.94 -15.32
N LYS A 29 -1.91 -18.41 -15.67
CA LYS A 29 -0.85 -18.72 -14.69
C LYS A 29 -0.22 -17.41 -14.20
N VAL A 30 -0.67 -16.96 -13.02
CA VAL A 30 -0.26 -15.68 -12.43
C VAL A 30 0.80 -15.87 -11.35
N THR A 31 1.84 -15.05 -11.42
CA THR A 31 2.76 -14.80 -10.31
C THR A 31 2.57 -13.35 -9.84
N LEU A 32 2.42 -13.14 -8.54
CA LEU A 32 2.36 -11.82 -7.94
C LEU A 32 3.50 -11.68 -6.94
N LEU A 33 4.23 -10.58 -7.01
CA LEU A 33 5.30 -10.28 -6.06
C LEU A 33 5.06 -8.92 -5.38
N ASP A 34 5.57 -8.81 -4.14
CA ASP A 34 5.54 -7.57 -3.37
C ASP A 34 6.75 -7.52 -2.42
N GLU A 35 7.31 -6.35 -2.24
CA GLU A 35 8.41 -6.13 -1.28
C GLU A 35 7.97 -6.29 0.19
N GLN A 36 6.66 -6.17 0.47
CA GLN A 36 6.11 -6.35 1.80
C GLN A 36 5.84 -7.83 2.08
N ALA A 37 5.90 -8.20 3.37
CA ALA A 37 5.65 -9.57 3.81
C ALA A 37 4.17 -9.98 3.71
N ALA A 38 3.23 -9.02 3.66
CA ALA A 38 1.80 -9.28 3.62
C ALA A 38 1.11 -8.45 2.54
N PRO A 39 0.03 -8.98 1.91
CA PRO A 39 -0.73 -8.27 0.89
C PRO A 39 -1.59 -7.15 1.48
N GLY A 40 -2.04 -6.23 0.63
CA GLY A 40 -2.89 -5.09 0.99
C GLY A 40 -2.29 -3.74 0.62
N GLY A 41 -0.99 -3.68 0.41
CA GLY A 41 -0.27 -2.45 0.08
C GLY A 41 -0.40 -1.40 1.17
N GLN A 42 -0.34 -0.12 0.80
CA GLN A 42 -0.45 0.98 1.76
C GLN A 42 -1.88 1.22 2.26
N ILE A 43 -2.88 0.99 1.40
CA ILE A 43 -4.29 1.27 1.71
C ILE A 43 -4.81 0.27 2.76
N HIS A 44 -4.56 -1.03 2.54
CA HIS A 44 -5.01 -2.11 3.41
C HIS A 44 -3.85 -2.73 4.21
N ARG A 45 -2.91 -1.90 4.65
CA ARG A 45 -1.74 -2.37 5.40
C ARG A 45 -2.14 -3.08 6.68
N ALA A 46 -1.53 -4.25 6.89
CA ALA A 46 -1.78 -5.14 8.03
C ALA A 46 -3.24 -5.64 8.15
N ILE A 47 -4.00 -5.65 7.06
CA ILE A 47 -5.42 -6.05 7.06
C ILE A 47 -5.64 -7.49 7.57
N GLU A 48 -4.71 -8.41 7.31
CA GLU A 48 -4.77 -9.78 7.78
C GLU A 48 -4.48 -9.92 9.29
N ALA A 49 -3.69 -9.00 9.86
CA ALA A 49 -3.32 -9.01 11.27
C ALA A 49 -4.30 -8.23 12.16
N ARG A 50 -5.17 -7.42 11.57
CA ARG A 50 -6.14 -6.60 12.30
C ARG A 50 -7.36 -7.42 12.66
N THR A 51 -7.75 -7.38 13.93
CA THR A 51 -9.08 -7.84 14.36
C THR A 51 -10.08 -6.74 13.99
N ILE A 52 -10.76 -6.93 12.86
CA ILE A 52 -11.84 -6.02 12.43
C ILE A 52 -13.00 -6.22 13.40
N LYS A 53 -13.28 -5.22 14.24
CA LYS A 53 -14.44 -5.26 15.14
C LYS A 53 -15.70 -5.05 14.31
N PRO A 54 -16.70 -5.95 14.40
CA PRO A 54 -17.98 -5.75 13.71
C PRO A 54 -18.61 -4.42 14.10
N GLY A 55 -19.02 -3.62 13.11
CA GLY A 55 -19.69 -2.33 13.31
C GLY A 55 -18.77 -1.10 13.48
N VAL A 56 -17.44 -1.29 13.47
CA VAL A 56 -16.44 -0.20 13.53
C VAL A 56 -15.55 -0.20 12.28
N ALA A 57 -15.60 -1.25 11.46
CA ALA A 57 -14.84 -1.30 10.23
C ALA A 57 -15.40 -0.30 9.22
N LEU A 58 -14.56 0.62 8.76
CA LEU A 58 -14.87 1.40 7.58
C LEU A 58 -15.15 0.43 6.41
N GLU A 59 -16.12 0.75 5.54
CA GLU A 59 -16.44 -0.05 4.35
C GLU A 59 -15.19 -0.47 3.55
N ASP A 60 -14.18 0.37 3.53
CA ASP A 60 -12.90 0.11 2.88
C ASP A 60 -12.10 -1.02 3.54
N GLU A 61 -12.20 -1.23 4.85
CA GLU A 61 -11.51 -2.33 5.54
C GLU A 61 -12.18 -3.67 5.23
N GLU A 62 -13.51 -3.72 5.19
CA GLU A 62 -14.24 -4.93 4.80
C GLU A 62 -13.97 -5.32 3.35
N ARG A 63 -13.97 -4.33 2.44
CA ARG A 63 -13.60 -4.52 1.03
C ARG A 63 -12.16 -5.02 0.89
N GLY A 64 -11.23 -4.44 1.64
CA GLY A 64 -9.83 -4.87 1.64
C GLY A 64 -9.67 -6.30 2.14
N ALA A 65 -10.33 -6.67 3.23
CA ALA A 65 -10.30 -8.02 3.76
C ALA A 65 -10.94 -9.04 2.80
N ALA A 66 -12.04 -8.67 2.13
CA ALA A 66 -12.67 -9.51 1.11
C ALA A 66 -11.73 -9.74 -0.09
N LEU A 67 -11.08 -8.68 -0.58
CA LEU A 67 -10.14 -8.76 -1.69
C LEU A 67 -8.94 -9.67 -1.37
N VAL A 68 -8.36 -9.54 -0.18
CA VAL A 68 -7.25 -10.39 0.24
C VAL A 68 -7.70 -11.85 0.37
N ARG A 69 -8.88 -12.14 0.94
CA ARG A 69 -9.44 -13.49 0.99
C ARG A 69 -9.65 -14.08 -0.41
N GLU A 70 -10.20 -13.30 -1.33
CA GLU A 70 -10.39 -13.71 -2.72
C GLU A 70 -9.05 -14.08 -3.37
N PHE A 71 -8.06 -13.21 -3.23
CA PHE A 71 -6.71 -13.44 -3.72
C PHE A 71 -6.08 -14.72 -3.13
N ARG A 72 -6.19 -14.95 -1.83
CA ARG A 72 -5.65 -16.16 -1.18
C ARG A 72 -6.26 -17.45 -1.71
N ASN A 73 -7.50 -17.40 -2.20
CA ASN A 73 -8.25 -18.56 -2.67
C ASN A 73 -8.18 -18.78 -4.20
N CYS A 74 -7.55 -17.90 -4.97
CA CYS A 74 -7.57 -18.00 -6.44
C CYS A 74 -6.37 -18.73 -7.07
N GLY A 75 -5.44 -19.26 -6.26
CA GLY A 75 -4.31 -20.08 -6.77
C GLY A 75 -3.17 -19.29 -7.40
N VAL A 76 -3.05 -18.01 -7.14
CA VAL A 76 -1.91 -17.16 -7.57
C VAL A 76 -0.63 -17.60 -6.86
N HIS A 77 0.46 -17.72 -7.58
CA HIS A 77 1.79 -17.91 -7.00
C HIS A 77 2.29 -16.60 -6.40
N TYR A 78 2.23 -16.48 -5.08
CA TYR A 78 2.59 -15.26 -4.36
C TYR A 78 4.01 -15.31 -3.82
N LEU A 79 4.78 -14.25 -4.09
CA LEU A 79 6.17 -14.04 -3.66
C LEU A 79 6.24 -12.79 -2.75
N PRO A 80 5.93 -12.92 -1.45
CA PRO A 80 6.11 -11.84 -0.48
C PRO A 80 7.60 -11.57 -0.22
N GLY A 81 7.92 -10.35 0.24
CA GLY A 81 9.30 -9.96 0.55
C GLY A 81 10.21 -9.90 -0.68
N THR A 82 9.62 -9.87 -1.88
CA THR A 82 10.36 -9.93 -3.14
C THR A 82 10.28 -8.59 -3.86
N GLN A 83 11.43 -8.00 -4.13
CA GLN A 83 11.57 -6.72 -4.82
C GLN A 83 11.96 -6.93 -6.29
N ALA A 84 11.18 -6.35 -7.22
CA ALA A 84 11.60 -6.20 -8.61
C ALA A 84 12.48 -4.96 -8.76
N TRP A 85 13.66 -5.12 -9.36
CA TRP A 85 14.60 -4.01 -9.52
C TRP A 85 14.96 -3.71 -10.97
N GLN A 86 14.66 -4.62 -11.91
CA GLN A 86 14.87 -4.38 -13.33
C GLN A 86 13.85 -5.15 -14.18
N LEU A 87 13.32 -4.50 -15.20
CA LEU A 87 12.44 -5.05 -16.23
C LEU A 87 13.09 -4.83 -17.60
N GLU A 88 13.31 -5.90 -18.33
CA GLU A 88 13.87 -5.87 -19.68
C GLU A 88 12.76 -5.78 -20.75
N PRO A 89 13.08 -5.30 -21.97
CA PRO A 89 12.12 -5.23 -23.07
C PRO A 89 11.52 -6.59 -23.48
N ASP A 90 12.23 -7.69 -23.25
CA ASP A 90 11.76 -9.05 -23.48
C ASP A 90 10.95 -9.63 -22.32
N LEU A 91 10.53 -8.79 -21.37
CA LEU A 91 9.72 -9.11 -20.20
C LEU A 91 10.40 -10.07 -19.20
N ARG A 92 11.74 -10.09 -19.19
CA ARG A 92 12.48 -10.64 -18.07
C ARG A 92 12.49 -9.64 -16.93
N VAL A 93 12.09 -10.10 -15.75
CA VAL A 93 12.07 -9.29 -14.53
C VAL A 93 13.07 -9.86 -13.54
N TYR A 94 14.02 -9.04 -13.15
CA TYR A 94 15.00 -9.40 -12.12
C TYR A 94 14.48 -9.02 -10.76
N VAL A 95 14.54 -9.96 -9.84
CA VAL A 95 13.98 -9.84 -8.50
C VAL A 95 14.97 -10.28 -7.45
N SER A 96 14.77 -9.81 -6.21
CA SER A 96 15.52 -10.26 -5.03
C SER A 96 14.59 -10.45 -3.83
N ASP A 97 14.86 -11.47 -3.04
CA ASP A 97 14.18 -11.78 -1.77
C ASP A 97 15.12 -11.58 -0.55
N GLY A 98 15.87 -10.48 -0.55
CA GLY A 98 16.94 -10.19 0.41
C GLY A 98 18.27 -10.71 -0.10
N ASP A 99 18.61 -11.97 0.16
CA ASP A 99 19.95 -12.53 -0.12
C ASP A 99 20.08 -13.17 -1.51
N LYS A 100 18.97 -13.48 -2.16
CA LYS A 100 18.96 -14.22 -3.42
C LYS A 100 18.39 -13.39 -4.55
N ALA A 101 19.12 -13.34 -5.67
CA ALA A 101 18.61 -12.79 -6.91
C ALA A 101 18.05 -13.92 -7.81
N ALA A 102 16.99 -13.63 -8.52
CA ALA A 102 16.36 -14.51 -9.48
C ALA A 102 15.88 -13.74 -10.71
N CYS A 103 15.51 -14.48 -11.76
CA CYS A 103 14.91 -13.91 -12.95
C CYS A 103 13.57 -14.61 -13.23
N ILE A 104 12.54 -13.82 -13.48
CA ILE A 104 11.21 -14.30 -13.86
C ILE A 104 10.98 -13.92 -15.33
N GLN A 105 10.71 -14.92 -16.17
CA GLN A 105 10.28 -14.70 -17.55
C GLN A 105 8.74 -14.64 -17.58
N ALA A 106 8.19 -13.51 -17.96
CA ALA A 106 6.74 -13.33 -18.12
C ALA A 106 6.35 -13.18 -19.59
N GLN A 107 5.11 -13.55 -19.93
CA GLN A 107 4.51 -13.20 -21.22
C GLN A 107 3.88 -11.80 -21.18
N ARG A 108 3.43 -11.37 -20.01
CA ARG A 108 2.87 -10.05 -19.74
C ARG A 108 3.25 -9.59 -18.33
N VAL A 109 3.38 -8.28 -18.14
CA VAL A 109 3.69 -7.67 -16.84
C VAL A 109 2.67 -6.59 -16.55
N ILE A 110 2.11 -6.61 -15.34
CA ILE A 110 1.32 -5.51 -14.76
C ILE A 110 2.14 -4.87 -13.65
N ILE A 111 2.40 -3.58 -13.78
CA ILE A 111 3.06 -2.78 -12.76
C ILE A 111 1.96 -2.12 -11.92
N ALA A 112 1.80 -2.58 -10.67
CA ALA A 112 0.78 -2.13 -9.71
C ALA A 112 1.43 -1.66 -8.39
N THR A 113 2.58 -1.00 -8.49
CA THR A 113 3.43 -0.59 -7.36
C THR A 113 2.84 0.54 -6.52
N GLY A 114 1.70 1.12 -6.94
CA GLY A 114 1.02 2.18 -6.23
C GLY A 114 1.72 3.52 -6.35
N ALA A 115 1.60 4.34 -5.30
CA ALA A 115 2.20 5.66 -5.23
C ALA A 115 2.93 5.85 -3.90
N MET A 116 3.98 6.65 -3.93
CA MET A 116 4.74 7.06 -2.76
C MET A 116 4.55 8.56 -2.54
N GLU A 117 4.37 8.94 -1.28
CA GLU A 117 4.24 10.35 -0.90
C GLU A 117 5.56 11.08 -1.15
N ARG A 118 5.46 12.21 -1.84
CA ARG A 118 6.61 13.08 -2.06
C ARG A 118 6.72 14.08 -0.93
N ALA A 119 7.76 13.95 -0.11
CA ALA A 119 8.06 14.95 0.91
C ALA A 119 8.45 16.28 0.26
N VAL A 120 7.80 17.37 0.68
CA VAL A 120 8.13 18.73 0.24
C VAL A 120 8.91 19.40 1.37
N PRO A 121 10.17 19.81 1.15
CA PRO A 121 10.99 20.46 2.15
C PRO A 121 10.40 21.82 2.57
N PHE A 122 10.37 22.09 3.87
CA PHE A 122 10.06 23.38 4.47
C PHE A 122 10.99 23.60 5.68
N ALA A 123 11.07 24.82 6.20
CA ALA A 123 11.91 25.08 7.36
C ALA A 123 11.49 24.22 8.57
N GLY A 124 12.40 23.38 9.05
CA GLY A 124 12.16 22.47 10.16
C GLY A 124 11.59 21.09 9.80
N TRP A 125 11.43 20.74 8.52
CA TRP A 125 10.87 19.45 8.09
C TRP A 125 11.66 18.21 8.55
N THR A 126 12.91 18.39 8.98
CA THR A 126 13.79 17.32 9.52
C THR A 126 13.80 17.25 11.05
N LEU A 127 13.02 18.09 11.73
CA LEU A 127 12.94 18.07 13.19
C LEU A 127 12.25 16.80 13.69
N PRO A 128 12.64 16.27 14.85
CA PRO A 128 11.94 15.16 15.48
C PRO A 128 10.45 15.45 15.65
N GLY A 129 9.60 14.49 15.27
CA GLY A 129 8.14 14.64 15.33
C GLY A 129 7.51 15.18 14.05
N VAL A 130 8.30 15.69 13.10
CA VAL A 130 7.79 16.07 11.77
C VAL A 130 7.84 14.84 10.85
N MET A 131 6.71 14.54 10.22
CA MET A 131 6.60 13.41 9.29
C MET A 131 5.51 13.67 8.24
N THR A 132 5.58 12.94 7.14
CA THR A 132 4.53 12.98 6.12
C THR A 132 3.24 12.32 6.65
N VAL A 133 2.10 12.73 6.13
CA VAL A 133 0.80 12.21 6.57
C VAL A 133 0.67 10.71 6.27
N GLY A 134 1.24 10.23 5.15
CA GLY A 134 1.26 8.81 4.83
C GLY A 134 2.08 7.99 5.83
N ALA A 135 3.22 8.51 6.29
CA ALA A 135 4.00 7.86 7.35
C ALA A 135 3.22 7.79 8.67
N ALA A 136 2.52 8.86 9.04
CA ALA A 136 1.67 8.90 10.23
C ALA A 136 0.51 7.89 10.12
N GLN A 137 -0.14 7.81 8.95
CA GLN A 137 -1.21 6.85 8.69
C GLN A 137 -0.73 5.40 8.78
N ILE A 138 0.46 5.10 8.25
CA ILE A 138 1.04 3.76 8.37
C ILE A 138 1.24 3.40 9.85
N ARG A 139 1.78 4.31 10.67
CA ARG A 139 1.97 4.07 12.11
C ARG A 139 0.66 3.86 12.84
N LEU A 140 -0.38 4.62 12.49
CA LEU A 140 -1.72 4.42 13.05
C LEU A 140 -2.26 3.03 12.70
N LYS A 141 -2.12 2.60 11.44
CA LYS A 141 -2.63 1.31 10.96
C LYS A 141 -1.83 0.10 11.49
N THR A 142 -0.52 0.21 11.64
CA THR A 142 0.33 -0.94 11.99
C THR A 142 0.61 -1.06 13.48
N ALA A 143 0.69 0.06 14.19
CA ALA A 143 1.08 0.12 15.59
C ALA A 143 0.03 0.77 16.50
N THR A 144 -1.15 1.12 15.96
CA THR A 144 -2.18 1.92 16.67
C THR A 144 -1.59 3.18 17.34
N TRP A 145 -0.53 3.72 16.72
CA TRP A 145 0.16 4.88 17.28
C TRP A 145 -0.68 6.14 17.06
N ILE A 146 -1.02 6.79 18.16
CA ILE A 146 -1.73 8.07 18.20
C ILE A 146 -0.72 9.14 18.57
N PRO A 147 -0.54 10.19 17.74
CA PRO A 147 0.33 11.31 18.08
C PRO A 147 -0.22 12.13 19.25
N PRO A 148 0.60 12.96 19.90
CA PRO A 148 0.14 13.87 20.96
C PRO A 148 -1.05 14.74 20.49
N ALA A 149 -1.94 15.11 21.43
CA ALA A 149 -3.18 15.85 21.14
C ALA A 149 -2.96 17.27 20.54
N ASN A 150 -1.74 17.80 20.62
CA ASN A 150 -1.36 19.09 20.03
C ASN A 150 -0.69 18.95 18.65
N THR A 151 -0.87 17.81 17.97
CA THR A 151 -0.31 17.58 16.65
C THR A 151 -0.98 18.48 15.62
N TRP A 152 -0.15 19.13 14.81
CA TRP A 152 -0.58 19.95 13.69
C TRP A 152 -0.62 19.12 12.41
N LEU A 153 -1.71 19.27 11.66
CA LEU A 153 -1.82 18.77 10.30
C LEU A 153 -1.74 19.95 9.34
N ALA A 154 -0.72 19.98 8.50
CA ALA A 154 -0.49 21.07 7.55
C ALA A 154 -0.30 20.51 6.14
N GLY A 155 -0.94 21.12 5.15
CA GLY A 155 -0.86 20.73 3.76
C GLY A 155 -2.20 20.82 3.03
N ASN A 156 -2.28 20.16 1.89
CA ASN A 156 -3.49 20.07 1.08
C ASN A 156 -3.68 18.65 0.55
N GLY A 157 -4.87 18.36 0.08
CA GLY A 157 -5.19 17.08 -0.56
C GLY A 157 -5.99 16.11 0.32
N PRO A 158 -6.61 15.13 -0.31
CA PRO A 158 -7.60 14.25 0.34
C PRO A 158 -7.01 13.33 1.41
N LEU A 159 -5.74 12.96 1.30
CA LEU A 159 -5.09 12.08 2.28
C LEU A 159 -4.99 12.73 3.65
N LEU A 160 -4.83 14.05 3.72
CA LEU A 160 -4.79 14.80 4.98
C LEU A 160 -6.12 14.68 5.74
N TRP A 161 -7.23 14.86 5.02
CA TRP A 161 -8.58 14.71 5.58
C TRP A 161 -8.90 13.29 5.99
N LEU A 162 -8.51 12.32 5.17
CA LEU A 162 -8.68 10.91 5.50
C LEU A 162 -7.93 10.54 6.79
N TYR A 163 -6.68 10.99 6.92
CA TYR A 163 -5.90 10.74 8.13
C TYR A 163 -6.51 11.44 9.35
N ALA A 164 -6.97 12.68 9.19
CA ALA A 164 -7.64 13.41 10.28
C ALA A 164 -8.87 12.65 10.80
N ALA A 165 -9.72 12.16 9.89
CA ALA A 165 -10.89 11.35 10.25
C ALA A 165 -10.49 10.06 10.98
N GLN A 166 -9.54 9.32 10.44
CA GLN A 166 -9.04 8.08 11.04
C GLN A 166 -8.40 8.30 12.43
N LEU A 167 -7.69 9.42 12.60
CA LEU A 167 -7.08 9.78 13.88
C LEU A 167 -8.11 10.13 14.94
N ILE A 168 -9.14 10.91 14.59
CA ILE A 168 -10.24 11.25 15.49
C ILE A 168 -10.99 9.98 15.89
N GLU A 169 -11.30 9.10 14.94
CA GLU A 169 -11.96 7.82 15.21
C GLU A 169 -11.14 6.92 16.14
N ALA A 170 -9.81 6.97 16.03
CA ALA A 170 -8.89 6.28 16.93
C ALA A 170 -8.76 6.94 18.32
N GLY A 171 -9.45 8.06 18.58
CA GLY A 171 -9.40 8.81 19.84
C GLY A 171 -8.26 9.83 19.93
N GLY A 172 -7.62 10.16 18.82
CA GLY A 172 -6.59 11.19 18.75
C GLY A 172 -7.16 12.62 18.65
N GLY A 173 -6.37 13.60 19.10
CA GLY A 173 -6.67 15.03 18.94
C GLY A 173 -5.78 15.67 17.88
N ILE A 174 -6.34 16.59 17.13
CA ILE A 174 -5.61 17.35 16.10
C ILE A 174 -5.85 18.85 16.26
N ARG A 175 -4.85 19.63 15.85
CA ARG A 175 -4.99 21.02 15.46
C ARG A 175 -4.81 21.10 13.94
N SER A 176 -5.78 21.62 13.22
CA SER A 176 -5.71 21.81 11.77
C SER A 176 -5.77 23.30 11.43
N GLU A 177 -4.94 23.76 10.52
CA GLU A 177 -5.10 25.02 9.82
C GLU A 177 -5.24 24.73 8.33
N GLU A 178 -6.37 25.15 7.76
CA GLU A 178 -6.60 25.11 6.33
C GLU A 178 -6.20 26.47 5.75
N HIS A 179 -5.14 26.51 4.95
CA HIS A 179 -4.91 27.63 4.07
C HIS A 179 -5.72 27.40 2.79
N THR A 180 -6.93 27.90 2.76
CA THR A 180 -7.63 28.17 1.51
C THR A 180 -6.84 29.28 0.82
N SER A 181 -6.01 28.94 -0.18
CA SER A 181 -5.58 29.92 -1.14
C SER A 181 -6.83 30.38 -1.89
N GLU A 182 -7.39 31.53 -1.52
CA GLU A 182 -8.29 32.26 -2.38
C GLU A 182 -7.53 32.48 -3.69
N LEU A 183 -7.95 31.79 -4.73
CA LEU A 183 -7.62 32.16 -6.10
C LEU A 183 -8.30 33.52 -6.32
N GLN A 184 -7.57 34.57 -6.02
CA GLN A 184 -7.93 35.89 -6.50
C GLN A 184 -7.76 35.88 -8.02
N SER A 185 -8.90 35.90 -8.70
CA SER A 185 -9.08 36.13 -10.13
C SER A 185 -8.44 37.41 -10.61
#